data_7306c4f3160de2aa06125f63e9ff538d
#
_entry.id   7306c4f3160de2aa06125f63e9ff538d
#
_cell.length_a   1.000
_cell.length_b   1.000
_cell.length_c   1.000
_cell.angle_alpha   90.00
_cell.angle_beta   90.00
_cell.angle_gamma   90.00
#
_symmetry.space_group_name_H-M   'P 1'
#
loop_
_entity.id
_entity.type
_entity.pdbx_description
1 polymer ?
#
loop_
_entity_poly.entity_id
_entity_poly.type
_entity_poly.pdbx_seq_one_letter_code
_entity_poly.pdbx_strand_id
1 'polypeptide(L)'
;MKNTMPKLVPSLLLCLAAAQPGLPAWANAQLALEKGCLGCHGTPPRHGVPTLDELAARYERYRSQAEAPRQLAEKLRAGSLFGHIAAHERISQHECEALMRWLIDGAR
;
A
#
# COMPACT_ATOMS: atom_id res chain seq x y z
N MET A 1 7.66 -68.35 -7.33
CA MET A 1 6.83 -67.15 -6.98
C MET A 1 7.72 -65.95 -6.98
N LYS A 2 7.54 -65.10 -7.99
CA LYS A 2 8.31 -63.84 -8.09
C LYS A 2 7.51 -62.71 -7.45
N ASN A 3 7.94 -62.27 -6.25
CA ASN A 3 7.35 -61.10 -5.61
C ASN A 3 7.82 -59.85 -6.33
N THR A 4 6.92 -59.26 -7.09
CA THR A 4 7.14 -57.96 -7.68
C THR A 4 6.75 -56.89 -6.65
N MET A 5 7.72 -56.25 -6.00
CA MET A 5 7.51 -55.11 -5.15
C MET A 5 7.08 -53.92 -6.00
N PRO A 6 6.01 -53.20 -5.68
CA PRO A 6 5.68 -51.96 -6.35
C PRO A 6 6.68 -50.89 -5.94
N LYS A 7 7.30 -50.27 -6.94
CA LYS A 7 8.17 -49.10 -6.76
C LYS A 7 7.30 -47.92 -6.28
N LEU A 8 7.48 -47.52 -5.03
CA LEU A 8 6.95 -46.28 -4.51
C LEU A 8 7.62 -45.10 -5.26
N VAL A 9 6.86 -44.44 -6.10
CA VAL A 9 7.26 -43.19 -6.71
C VAL A 9 7.06 -42.08 -5.66
N PRO A 10 8.10 -41.35 -5.24
CA PRO A 10 7.89 -40.22 -4.36
C PRO A 10 7.18 -39.12 -5.15
N SER A 11 5.94 -38.82 -4.76
CA SER A 11 5.21 -37.64 -5.23
C SER A 11 5.96 -36.39 -4.75
N LEU A 12 6.66 -35.77 -5.67
CA LEU A 12 7.26 -34.46 -5.48
C LEU A 12 6.12 -33.44 -5.39
N LEU A 13 5.68 -33.10 -4.19
CA LEU A 13 4.79 -31.98 -3.95
C LEU A 13 5.58 -30.71 -4.28
N LEU A 14 5.39 -30.24 -5.52
CA LEU A 14 5.88 -28.93 -5.95
C LEU A 14 4.99 -27.86 -5.29
N CYS A 15 5.43 -27.34 -4.15
CA CYS A 15 4.84 -26.14 -3.57
C CYS A 15 5.11 -24.98 -4.54
N LEU A 16 4.16 -24.70 -5.43
CA LEU A 16 4.09 -23.42 -6.12
C LEU A 16 3.77 -22.36 -5.06
N ALA A 17 4.82 -21.66 -4.60
CA ALA A 17 4.65 -20.39 -3.91
C ALA A 17 4.07 -19.42 -4.94
N ALA A 18 2.76 -19.27 -4.96
CA ALA A 18 2.09 -18.24 -5.74
C ALA A 18 2.57 -16.88 -5.19
N ALA A 19 3.47 -16.22 -5.92
CA ALA A 19 3.77 -14.82 -5.68
C ALA A 19 2.46 -14.06 -5.85
N GLN A 20 1.90 -13.56 -4.73
CA GLN A 20 0.69 -12.74 -4.79
C GLN A 20 1.05 -11.44 -5.48
N PRO A 21 0.47 -11.10 -6.63
CA PRO A 21 0.69 -9.80 -7.24
C PRO A 21 0.20 -8.74 -6.27
N GLY A 22 1.04 -7.74 -5.98
CA GLY A 22 0.61 -6.56 -5.25
C GLY A 22 -0.60 -5.93 -5.93
N LEU A 23 -1.45 -5.24 -5.17
CA LEU A 23 -2.60 -4.53 -5.74
C LEU A 23 -2.12 -3.61 -6.87
N PRO A 24 -2.79 -3.62 -8.04
CA PRO A 24 -2.44 -2.74 -9.14
C PRO A 24 -2.58 -1.27 -8.73
N ALA A 25 -1.82 -0.36 -9.35
CA ALA A 25 -1.79 1.07 -9.00
C ALA A 25 -3.19 1.74 -9.00
N TRP A 26 -4.10 1.31 -9.89
CA TRP A 26 -5.48 1.80 -9.91
C TRP A 26 -6.27 1.43 -8.64
N ALA A 27 -5.95 0.32 -7.98
CA ALA A 27 -6.62 -0.07 -6.73
C ALA A 27 -6.30 0.90 -5.58
N ASN A 28 -5.11 1.51 -5.58
CA ASN A 28 -4.72 2.52 -4.59
C ASN A 28 -5.36 3.88 -4.88
N ALA A 29 -5.53 4.24 -6.14
CA ALA A 29 -6.33 5.41 -6.55
C ALA A 29 -7.80 5.23 -6.15
N GLN A 30 -8.36 4.04 -6.33
CA GLN A 30 -9.70 3.69 -5.90
C GLN A 30 -9.84 3.80 -4.37
N LEU A 31 -8.86 3.29 -3.62
CA LEU A 31 -8.83 3.41 -2.16
C LEU A 31 -8.81 4.87 -1.70
N ALA A 32 -8.00 5.71 -2.34
CA ALA A 32 -7.97 7.15 -2.05
C ALA A 32 -9.34 7.82 -2.27
N LEU A 33 -10.04 7.43 -3.34
CA LEU A 33 -11.39 7.91 -3.64
C LEU A 33 -12.38 7.44 -2.56
N GLU A 34 -12.38 6.17 -2.22
CA GLU A 34 -13.28 5.57 -1.23
C GLU A 34 -13.08 6.16 0.18
N LYS A 35 -11.85 6.49 0.54
CA LYS A 35 -11.52 7.11 1.84
C LYS A 35 -11.75 8.62 1.87
N GLY A 36 -12.21 9.22 0.78
CA GLY A 36 -12.53 10.63 0.71
C GLY A 36 -11.31 11.56 0.63
N CYS A 37 -10.15 11.06 0.27
CA CYS A 37 -8.92 11.85 0.17
C CYS A 37 -9.07 13.02 -0.80
N LEU A 38 -9.80 12.84 -1.89
CA LEU A 38 -10.02 13.86 -2.91
C LEU A 38 -10.92 15.01 -2.45
N GLY A 39 -11.64 14.87 -1.33
CA GLY A 39 -12.39 15.98 -0.74
C GLY A 39 -11.52 17.11 -0.23
N CYS A 40 -10.27 16.82 0.14
CA CYS A 40 -9.27 17.79 0.57
C CYS A 40 -8.09 17.88 -0.40
N HIS A 41 -7.62 16.75 -0.93
CA HIS A 41 -6.42 16.63 -1.77
C HIS A 41 -6.70 16.53 -3.27
N GLY A 42 -7.89 16.88 -3.70
CA GLY A 42 -8.27 16.86 -5.11
C GLY A 42 -7.74 18.04 -5.92
N THR A 43 -8.29 18.23 -7.13
CA THR A 43 -7.95 19.33 -8.03
C THR A 43 -9.24 20.05 -8.44
N PRO A 44 -9.49 21.28 -7.92
CA PRO A 44 -8.66 22.05 -6.97
C PRO A 44 -8.69 21.45 -5.55
N PRO A 45 -7.62 21.58 -4.77
CA PRO A 45 -7.59 21.13 -3.39
C PRO A 45 -8.34 22.08 -2.47
N ARG A 46 -8.65 21.63 -1.25
CA ARG A 46 -9.09 22.53 -0.19
C ARG A 46 -8.00 23.55 0.11
N HIS A 47 -8.38 24.78 0.45
CA HIS A 47 -7.43 25.86 0.73
C HIS A 47 -6.37 25.45 1.75
N GLY A 48 -5.09 25.64 1.39
CA GLY A 48 -3.93 25.30 2.21
C GLY A 48 -3.57 23.81 2.26
N VAL A 49 -4.28 22.96 1.49
CA VAL A 49 -4.04 21.51 1.44
C VAL A 49 -3.33 21.15 0.14
N PRO A 50 -2.25 20.35 0.15
CA PRO A 50 -1.59 19.92 -1.07
C PRO A 50 -2.47 18.94 -1.86
N THR A 51 -2.34 18.94 -3.18
CA THR A 51 -2.93 17.90 -4.04
C THR A 51 -2.22 16.57 -3.83
N LEU A 52 -2.82 15.46 -4.31
CA LEU A 52 -2.15 14.14 -4.29
C LEU A 52 -0.86 14.15 -5.13
N ASP A 53 -0.83 14.88 -6.24
CA ASP A 53 0.38 15.01 -7.08
C ASP A 53 1.50 15.76 -6.33
N GLU A 54 1.17 16.83 -5.62
CA GLU A 54 2.13 17.54 -4.77
C GLU A 54 2.64 16.68 -3.62
N LEU A 55 1.78 15.85 -3.02
CA LEU A 55 2.19 14.89 -2.00
C LEU A 55 3.11 13.82 -2.59
N ALA A 56 2.79 13.27 -3.76
CA ALA A 56 3.63 12.31 -4.45
C ALA A 56 5.02 12.88 -4.73
N ALA A 57 5.11 14.12 -5.19
CA ALA A 57 6.38 14.80 -5.42
C ALA A 57 7.20 14.96 -4.12
N ARG A 58 6.54 15.29 -3.01
CA ARG A 58 7.20 15.42 -1.69
C ARG A 58 7.72 14.09 -1.15
N TYR A 59 6.97 13.00 -1.36
CA TYR A 59 7.30 11.67 -0.82
C TYR A 59 8.20 10.84 -1.74
N GLU A 60 8.49 11.27 -2.95
CA GLU A 60 9.42 10.61 -3.86
C GLU A 60 10.78 10.31 -3.23
N ARG A 61 11.26 11.17 -2.35
CA ARG A 61 12.52 10.99 -1.60
C ARG A 61 12.58 9.72 -0.75
N TYR A 62 11.44 9.10 -0.46
CA TYR A 62 11.36 7.86 0.33
C TYR A 62 11.37 6.60 -0.51
N ARG A 63 11.48 6.70 -1.85
CA ARG A 63 11.32 5.57 -2.79
C ARG A 63 12.28 4.41 -2.53
N SER A 64 13.49 4.69 -2.04
CA SER A 64 14.49 3.68 -1.70
C SER A 64 14.41 3.15 -0.26
N GLN A 65 13.47 3.63 0.55
CA GLN A 65 13.34 3.31 1.97
C GLN A 65 12.18 2.32 2.17
N ALA A 66 12.49 1.03 2.33
CA ALA A 66 11.49 -0.03 2.44
C ALA A 66 10.48 0.15 3.58
N GLU A 67 10.92 0.72 4.72
CA GLU A 67 10.10 0.93 5.90
C GLU A 67 9.31 2.25 5.90
N ALA A 68 9.59 3.15 4.95
CA ALA A 68 8.98 4.47 4.94
C ALA A 68 7.44 4.43 4.84
N PRO A 69 6.80 3.60 4.01
CA PRO A 69 5.34 3.55 3.95
C PRO A 69 4.72 3.24 5.30
N ARG A 70 5.25 2.27 6.04
CA ARG A 70 4.77 1.89 7.38
C ARG A 70 4.97 3.01 8.38
N GLN A 71 6.17 3.57 8.45
CA GLN A 71 6.50 4.64 9.41
C GLN A 71 5.70 5.92 9.15
N LEU A 72 5.52 6.31 7.89
CA LEU A 72 4.72 7.47 7.51
C LEU A 72 3.24 7.27 7.82
N ALA A 73 2.72 6.05 7.59
CA ALA A 73 1.34 5.70 7.94
C ALA A 73 1.10 5.80 9.45
N GLU A 74 2.00 5.27 10.26
CA GLU A 74 1.92 5.36 11.72
C GLU A 74 1.88 6.83 12.18
N LYS A 75 2.79 7.65 11.67
CA LYS A 75 2.88 9.08 12.01
C LYS A 75 1.67 9.88 11.55
N LEU A 76 1.13 9.58 10.36
CA LEU A 76 -0.06 10.25 9.84
C LEU A 76 -1.27 9.96 10.73
N ARG A 77 -1.48 8.70 11.06
CA ARG A 77 -2.59 8.26 11.89
C ARG A 77 -2.50 8.76 13.33
N ALA A 78 -1.30 8.87 13.85
CA ALA A 78 -1.03 9.42 15.19
C ALA A 78 -1.12 10.96 15.25
N GLY A 79 -1.31 11.64 14.13
CA GLY A 79 -1.36 13.10 14.07
C GLY A 79 0.00 13.79 14.23
N SER A 80 1.10 13.05 14.12
CA SER A 80 2.45 13.61 14.35
C SER A 80 3.07 14.26 13.10
N LEU A 81 2.47 14.11 11.91
CA LEU A 81 2.95 14.76 10.69
C LEU A 81 2.30 16.13 10.45
N PHE A 82 0.98 16.21 10.57
CA PHE A 82 0.20 17.40 10.20
C PHE A 82 -0.86 17.77 11.25
N GLY A 83 -0.72 17.25 12.47
CA GLY A 83 -1.72 17.38 13.51
C GLY A 83 -2.83 16.34 13.42
N HIS A 84 -3.84 16.49 14.28
CA HIS A 84 -4.96 15.57 14.39
C HIS A 84 -6.04 15.87 13.33
N ILE A 85 -6.05 15.10 12.26
CA ILE A 85 -7.03 15.18 11.19
C ILE A 85 -7.87 13.91 11.22
N ALA A 86 -9.16 14.04 11.51
CA ALA A 86 -10.05 12.90 11.71
C ALA A 86 -10.06 11.90 10.54
N ALA A 87 -9.98 12.39 9.30
CA ALA A 87 -9.91 11.52 8.13
C ALA A 87 -8.63 10.66 8.10
N HIS A 88 -7.50 11.20 8.55
CA HIS A 88 -6.24 10.45 8.64
C HIS A 88 -6.25 9.42 9.77
N GLU A 89 -6.90 9.72 10.87
CA GLU A 89 -6.95 8.83 12.03
C GLU A 89 -7.93 7.65 11.86
N ARG A 90 -8.94 7.81 11.00
CA ARG A 90 -9.95 6.77 10.73
C ARG A 90 -9.52 5.69 9.75
N ILE A 91 -8.49 5.91 8.95
CA ILE A 91 -7.96 4.91 8.03
C ILE A 91 -7.22 3.83 8.84
N SER A 92 -7.37 2.55 8.47
CA SER A 92 -6.59 1.48 9.10
C SER A 92 -5.09 1.63 8.78
N GLN A 93 -4.22 1.05 9.63
CA GLN A 93 -2.78 1.06 9.39
C GLN A 93 -2.43 0.46 8.03
N HIS A 94 -3.04 -0.66 7.69
CA HIS A 94 -2.81 -1.36 6.41
C HIS A 94 -3.22 -0.51 5.19
N GLU A 95 -4.39 0.10 5.22
CA GLU A 95 -4.86 0.97 4.15
C GLU A 95 -4.00 2.22 4.01
N CYS A 96 -3.64 2.83 5.14
CA CYS A 96 -2.78 4.02 5.15
C CYS A 96 -1.39 3.70 4.60
N GLU A 97 -0.82 2.54 4.95
CA GLU A 97 0.46 2.08 4.41
C GLU A 97 0.41 1.85 2.90
N ALA A 98 -0.67 1.27 2.39
CA ALA A 98 -0.89 1.10 0.95
C ALA A 98 -0.98 2.45 0.23
N LEU A 99 -1.68 3.42 0.78
CA LEU A 99 -1.76 4.78 0.25
C LEU A 99 -0.41 5.49 0.26
N MET A 100 0.37 5.34 1.34
CA MET A 100 1.72 5.93 1.43
C MET A 100 2.66 5.32 0.40
N ARG A 101 2.61 4.01 0.19
CA ARG A 101 3.39 3.33 -0.86
C ARG A 101 3.03 3.86 -2.25
N TRP A 102 1.74 3.98 -2.54
CA TRP A 102 1.25 4.52 -3.80
C TRP A 102 1.71 5.96 -4.02
N LEU A 103 1.65 6.84 -3.01
CA LEU A 103 2.15 8.21 -3.11
C LEU A 103 3.65 8.25 -3.36
N ILE A 104 4.45 7.46 -2.64
CA ILE A 104 5.90 7.36 -2.81
C ILE A 104 6.26 6.92 -4.24
N ASP A 105 5.46 6.03 -4.82
CA ASP A 105 5.65 5.53 -6.19
C ASP A 105 5.13 6.50 -7.28
N GLY A 106 4.62 7.66 -6.90
CA GLY A 106 4.22 8.73 -7.81
C GLY A 106 2.71 8.89 -8.02
N ALA A 107 1.87 8.22 -7.23
CA ALA A 107 0.41 8.28 -7.31
C ALA A 107 -0.17 7.92 -8.70
N ARG A 108 0.38 6.88 -9.33
CA ARG A 108 0.01 6.41 -10.68
C ARG A 108 -0.47 4.99 -10.67
#